data_f777e4cfd19f97136e672699acf1eed6
#
_entry.id   f777e4cfd19f97136e672699acf1eed6
#
_cell.length_a   1.000
_cell.length_b   1.000
_cell.length_c   1.000
_cell.angle_alpha   90.00
_cell.angle_beta   90.00
_cell.angle_gamma   90.00
#
_symmetry.space_group_name_H-M   'P 1'
#
loop_
_entity.id
_entity.type
_entity.pdbx_description
1 polymer ?
#
loop_
_entity_poly.entity_id
_entity_poly.type
_entity_poly.pdbx_seq_one_letter_code
_entity_poly.pdbx_strand_id
1 'polypeptide(L)'
;MEIFLSIIGILVVVSYLWYAGIIGKRNKSQEALSGIDVQLKKRSNLIPNILKIAQKFLQHEKSLLTEITELREQADKGYDKADKNSVQQHLQVSELLAGKMGQLMVRVEAYPDLKSDQTMVQAMQTYNEVEAQIAAARRFYNSAVTALNNSVQIFPGNIIANMAGVSEMPFYETDDAARAPVNADDFLK
;
A
#
# COMPACT_ATOMS: atom_id res chain seq x y z
N MET A 1 -21.13 -50.39 0.62
CA MET A 1 -20.09 -49.81 1.49
C MET A 1 -18.97 -49.16 0.70
N GLU A 2 -18.45 -49.80 -0.35
CA GLU A 2 -17.34 -49.28 -1.20
C GLU A 2 -17.66 -47.97 -1.89
N ILE A 3 -18.86 -47.82 -2.48
CA ILE A 3 -19.29 -46.57 -3.13
C ILE A 3 -19.30 -45.39 -2.13
N PHE A 4 -19.79 -45.63 -0.90
CA PHE A 4 -19.84 -44.61 0.15
C PHE A 4 -18.44 -44.20 0.60
N LEU A 5 -17.51 -45.13 0.76
CA LEU A 5 -16.11 -44.85 1.09
C LEU A 5 -15.41 -44.08 -0.04
N SER A 6 -15.70 -44.42 -1.31
CA SER A 6 -15.17 -43.72 -2.47
C SER A 6 -15.65 -42.26 -2.52
N ILE A 7 -16.93 -42.01 -2.24
CA ILE A 7 -17.49 -40.63 -2.18
C ILE A 7 -16.80 -39.80 -1.08
N ILE A 8 -16.64 -40.37 0.13
CA ILE A 8 -15.93 -39.71 1.23
C ILE A 8 -14.50 -39.42 0.83
N GLY A 9 -13.79 -40.35 0.21
CA GLY A 9 -12.42 -40.14 -0.27
C GLY A 9 -12.31 -38.98 -1.27
N ILE A 10 -13.24 -38.87 -2.23
CA ILE A 10 -13.30 -37.78 -3.19
C ILE A 10 -13.56 -36.44 -2.48
N LEU A 11 -14.50 -36.38 -1.53
CA LEU A 11 -14.81 -35.17 -0.78
C LEU A 11 -13.60 -34.68 0.03
N VAL A 12 -12.84 -35.56 0.64
CA VAL A 12 -11.62 -35.22 1.40
C VAL A 12 -10.56 -34.63 0.45
N VAL A 13 -10.33 -35.26 -0.70
CA VAL A 13 -9.37 -34.77 -1.71
C VAL A 13 -9.77 -33.39 -2.22
N VAL A 14 -11.04 -33.19 -2.58
CA VAL A 14 -11.55 -31.92 -3.05
C VAL A 14 -11.39 -30.84 -1.98
N SER A 15 -11.75 -31.13 -0.73
CA SER A 15 -11.60 -30.20 0.40
C SER A 15 -10.13 -29.81 0.63
N TYR A 16 -9.21 -30.76 0.51
CA TYR A 16 -7.78 -30.51 0.62
C TYR A 16 -7.26 -29.60 -0.51
N LEU A 17 -7.68 -29.82 -1.75
CA LEU A 17 -7.29 -28.97 -2.88
C LEU A 17 -7.79 -27.53 -2.71
N TRP A 18 -9.02 -27.35 -2.22
CA TRP A 18 -9.53 -26.03 -1.89
C TRP A 18 -8.73 -25.36 -0.77
N TYR A 19 -8.44 -26.08 0.31
CA TYR A 19 -7.60 -25.60 1.41
C TYR A 19 -6.23 -25.15 0.90
N ALA A 20 -5.53 -25.99 0.13
CA ALA A 20 -4.23 -25.67 -0.42
C ALA A 20 -4.28 -24.43 -1.34
N GLY A 21 -5.36 -24.31 -2.14
CA GLY A 21 -5.60 -23.14 -2.99
C GLY A 21 -5.79 -21.84 -2.19
N ILE A 22 -6.55 -21.88 -1.09
CA ILE A 22 -6.78 -20.72 -0.21
C ILE A 22 -5.47 -20.29 0.47
N ILE A 23 -4.72 -21.24 1.03
CA ILE A 23 -3.43 -20.96 1.67
C ILE A 23 -2.44 -20.38 0.65
N GLY A 24 -2.40 -20.90 -0.58
CA GLY A 24 -1.57 -20.37 -1.65
C GLY A 24 -1.90 -18.90 -1.97
N LYS A 25 -3.18 -18.53 -2.04
CA LYS A 25 -3.62 -17.15 -2.27
C LYS A 25 -3.31 -16.22 -1.08
N ARG A 26 -3.48 -16.71 0.15
CA ARG A 26 -3.05 -15.97 1.35
C ARG A 26 -1.56 -15.66 1.30
N ASN A 27 -0.73 -16.66 1.05
CA ASN A 27 0.72 -16.48 0.97
C ASN A 27 1.10 -15.49 -0.14
N LYS A 28 0.42 -15.56 -1.30
CA LYS A 28 0.62 -14.63 -2.40
C LYS A 28 0.25 -13.18 -2.04
N SER A 29 -0.81 -12.97 -1.27
CA SER A 29 -1.18 -11.62 -0.80
C SER A 29 -0.17 -11.08 0.20
N GLN A 30 0.38 -11.92 1.09
CA GLN A 30 1.43 -11.53 2.03
C GLN A 30 2.78 -11.25 1.33
N GLU A 31 3.12 -12.01 0.29
CA GLU A 31 4.27 -11.76 -0.58
C GLU A 31 4.14 -10.40 -1.27
N ALA A 32 2.97 -10.12 -1.85
CA ALA A 32 2.70 -8.85 -2.51
C ALA A 32 2.75 -7.67 -1.53
N LEU A 33 2.23 -7.82 -0.30
CA LEU A 33 2.32 -6.83 0.77
C LEU A 33 3.78 -6.55 1.14
N SER A 34 4.60 -7.60 1.24
CA SER A 34 6.04 -7.46 1.49
C SER A 34 6.75 -6.70 0.36
N GLY A 35 6.30 -6.86 -0.88
CA GLY A 35 6.78 -6.07 -2.02
C GLY A 35 6.46 -4.58 -1.89
N ILE A 36 5.27 -4.23 -1.38
CA ILE A 36 4.90 -2.85 -1.05
C ILE A 36 5.82 -2.30 0.04
N ASP A 37 6.02 -3.05 1.14
CA ASP A 37 6.85 -2.59 2.27
C ASP A 37 8.26 -2.19 1.84
N VAL A 38 8.85 -2.94 0.90
CA VAL A 38 10.17 -2.61 0.35
C VAL A 38 10.16 -1.23 -0.32
N GLN A 39 9.12 -0.90 -1.08
CA GLN A 39 9.01 0.40 -1.74
C GLN A 39 8.67 1.52 -0.74
N LEU A 40 7.78 1.26 0.21
CA LEU A 40 7.46 2.21 1.28
C LEU A 40 8.70 2.53 2.13
N LYS A 41 9.55 1.55 2.40
CA LYS A 41 10.81 1.76 3.12
C LYS A 41 11.80 2.58 2.30
N LYS A 42 11.90 2.36 0.98
CA LYS A 42 12.72 3.22 0.10
C LYS A 42 12.23 4.66 0.15
N ARG A 43 10.91 4.89 0.05
CA ARG A 43 10.30 6.22 0.19
C ARG A 43 10.66 6.87 1.51
N SER A 44 10.44 6.17 2.63
CA SER A 44 10.76 6.67 3.98
C SER A 44 12.22 7.07 4.13
N ASN A 45 13.15 6.35 3.50
CA ASN A 45 14.58 6.65 3.54
C ASN A 45 14.96 7.92 2.73
N LEU A 46 14.17 8.31 1.71
CA LEU A 46 14.43 9.52 0.92
C LEU A 46 13.93 10.79 1.63
N ILE A 47 12.84 10.69 2.40
CA ILE A 47 12.18 11.84 3.04
C ILE A 47 13.12 12.70 3.88
N PRO A 48 14.00 12.19 4.78
CA PRO A 48 14.88 13.04 5.58
C PRO A 48 15.80 13.92 4.74
N ASN A 49 16.29 13.42 3.60
CA ASN A 49 17.14 14.19 2.71
C ASN A 49 16.36 15.32 2.05
N ILE A 50 15.14 15.05 1.58
CA ILE A 50 14.24 16.06 1.01
C ILE A 50 13.92 17.13 2.06
N LEU A 51 13.55 16.74 3.29
CA LEU A 51 13.24 17.66 4.38
C LEU A 51 14.45 18.54 4.75
N LYS A 52 15.65 17.97 4.79
CA LYS A 52 16.88 18.70 5.10
C LYS A 52 17.19 19.79 4.05
N ILE A 53 16.92 19.51 2.78
CA ILE A 53 17.07 20.52 1.72
C ILE A 53 15.98 21.57 1.86
N ALA A 54 14.72 21.15 1.99
CA ALA A 54 13.55 22.02 2.09
C ALA A 54 13.64 22.98 3.29
N GLN A 55 14.13 22.55 4.45
CA GLN A 55 14.28 23.38 5.66
C GLN A 55 15.14 24.64 5.44
N LYS A 56 16.08 24.64 4.50
CA LYS A 56 16.92 25.80 4.21
C LYS A 56 16.13 26.95 3.58
N PHE A 57 15.05 26.63 2.87
CA PHE A 57 14.26 27.57 2.08
C PHE A 57 12.86 27.80 2.67
N LEU A 58 12.26 26.77 3.27
CA LEU A 58 10.87 26.75 3.74
C LEU A 58 10.76 27.12 5.25
N GLN A 59 11.22 28.32 5.63
CA GLN A 59 11.23 28.73 7.04
C GLN A 59 9.80 28.88 7.64
N HIS A 60 8.80 29.16 6.82
CA HIS A 60 7.41 29.36 7.24
C HIS A 60 6.57 28.08 7.25
N GLU A 61 7.09 26.96 6.71
CA GLU A 61 6.38 25.68 6.56
C GLU A 61 6.77 24.65 7.64
N LYS A 62 7.18 25.10 8.82
CA LYS A 62 7.67 24.21 9.90
C LYS A 62 6.65 23.18 10.32
N SER A 63 5.36 23.53 10.36
CA SER A 63 4.26 22.62 10.72
C SER A 63 4.21 21.44 9.74
N LEU A 64 4.21 21.70 8.42
CA LEU A 64 4.17 20.67 7.39
C LEU A 64 5.40 19.73 7.48
N LEU A 65 6.59 20.28 7.67
CA LEU A 65 7.82 19.49 7.80
C LEU A 65 7.80 18.59 9.05
N THR A 66 7.22 19.08 10.16
CA THR A 66 7.06 18.32 11.40
C THR A 66 6.04 17.18 11.19
N GLU A 67 4.87 17.47 10.61
CA GLU A 67 3.84 16.47 10.32
C GLU A 67 4.37 15.34 9.43
N ILE A 68 5.17 15.66 8.40
CA ILE A 68 5.81 14.66 7.53
C ILE A 68 6.76 13.78 8.35
N THR A 69 7.54 14.37 9.26
CA THR A 69 8.47 13.63 10.11
C THR A 69 7.72 12.66 11.04
N GLU A 70 6.66 13.13 11.69
CA GLU A 70 5.83 12.32 12.59
C GLU A 70 5.13 11.16 11.84
N LEU A 71 4.54 11.44 10.67
CA LEU A 71 3.91 10.40 9.85
C LEU A 71 4.92 9.38 9.33
N ARG A 72 6.11 9.83 8.96
CA ARG A 72 7.19 8.93 8.57
C ARG A 72 7.58 7.99 9.72
N GLU A 73 7.73 8.51 10.94
CA GLU A 73 8.03 7.69 12.11
C GLU A 73 6.91 6.69 12.41
N GLN A 74 5.65 7.08 12.21
CA GLN A 74 4.51 6.17 12.34
C GLN A 74 4.52 5.09 11.25
N ALA A 75 4.78 5.45 9.99
CA ALA A 75 4.85 4.53 8.87
C ALA A 75 6.02 3.52 8.98
N ASP A 76 7.10 3.88 9.67
CA ASP A 76 8.25 3.01 9.90
C ASP A 76 8.06 2.01 11.05
N LYS A 77 6.96 2.11 11.82
CA LYS A 77 6.66 1.14 12.89
C LYS A 77 6.31 -0.22 12.30
N GLY A 78 6.81 -1.28 12.95
CA GLY A 78 6.42 -2.64 12.62
C GLY A 78 4.93 -2.89 12.86
N TYR A 79 4.34 -3.77 12.06
CA TYR A 79 2.94 -4.15 12.15
C TYR A 79 2.75 -5.65 11.89
N ASP A 80 1.62 -6.21 12.32
CA ASP A 80 1.29 -7.62 12.05
C ASP A 80 0.66 -7.76 10.65
N LYS A 81 1.37 -8.44 9.76
CA LYS A 81 0.92 -8.71 8.38
C LYS A 81 -0.20 -9.75 8.29
N ALA A 82 -0.46 -10.49 9.37
CA ALA A 82 -1.55 -11.45 9.43
C ALA A 82 -2.86 -10.82 9.95
N ASP A 83 -2.78 -9.69 10.65
CA ASP A 83 -3.95 -8.98 11.16
C ASP A 83 -4.44 -7.91 10.16
N LYS A 84 -5.69 -8.08 9.72
CA LYS A 84 -6.37 -7.17 8.79
C LYS A 84 -6.32 -5.70 9.23
N ASN A 85 -6.60 -5.45 10.52
CA ASN A 85 -6.68 -4.07 11.04
C ASN A 85 -5.29 -3.42 11.10
N SER A 86 -4.29 -4.18 11.50
CA SER A 86 -2.89 -3.75 11.51
C SER A 86 -2.39 -3.36 10.12
N VAL A 87 -2.69 -4.20 9.12
CA VAL A 87 -2.38 -3.93 7.72
C VAL A 87 -3.11 -2.67 7.24
N GLN A 88 -4.41 -2.55 7.51
CA GLN A 88 -5.20 -1.40 7.09
C GLN A 88 -4.66 -0.10 7.68
N GLN A 89 -4.33 -0.09 8.97
CA GLN A 89 -3.76 1.08 9.64
C GLN A 89 -2.40 1.48 9.05
N HIS A 90 -1.53 0.50 8.79
CA HIS A 90 -0.22 0.75 8.17
C HIS A 90 -0.36 1.37 6.77
N LEU A 91 -1.26 0.86 5.93
CA LEU A 91 -1.52 1.38 4.59
C LEU A 91 -2.12 2.79 4.64
N GLN A 92 -3.04 3.08 5.59
CA GLN A 92 -3.62 4.41 5.79
C GLN A 92 -2.56 5.45 6.20
N VAL A 93 -1.70 5.12 7.16
CA VAL A 93 -0.60 6.02 7.57
C VAL A 93 0.34 6.29 6.39
N SER A 94 0.62 5.27 5.59
CA SER A 94 1.46 5.40 4.39
C SER A 94 0.83 6.33 3.34
N GLU A 95 -0.49 6.30 3.18
CA GLU A 95 -1.23 7.19 2.26
C GLU A 95 -1.27 8.63 2.79
N LEU A 96 -1.51 8.83 4.09
CA LEU A 96 -1.44 10.15 4.71
C LEU A 96 -0.05 10.79 4.52
N LEU A 97 1.02 10.01 4.69
CA LEU A 97 2.38 10.47 4.42
C LEU A 97 2.57 10.88 2.95
N ALA A 98 2.04 10.10 2.00
CA ALA A 98 2.08 10.45 0.58
C ALA A 98 1.35 11.78 0.30
N GLY A 99 0.17 11.97 0.89
CA GLY A 99 -0.60 13.21 0.78
C GLY A 99 0.17 14.44 1.31
N LYS A 100 0.82 14.31 2.47
CA LYS A 100 1.65 15.40 3.03
C LYS A 100 2.91 15.68 2.19
N MET A 101 3.53 14.66 1.64
CA MET A 101 4.61 14.84 0.67
C MET A 101 4.12 15.54 -0.60
N GLY A 102 2.93 15.22 -1.11
CA GLY A 102 2.31 15.95 -2.21
C GLY A 102 2.11 17.44 -1.90
N GLN A 103 1.65 17.79 -0.69
CA GLN A 103 1.56 19.18 -0.24
C GLN A 103 2.93 19.87 -0.23
N LEU A 104 3.98 19.18 0.24
CA LEU A 104 5.36 19.72 0.19
C LEU A 104 5.79 19.98 -1.25
N MET A 105 5.47 19.09 -2.20
CA MET A 105 5.77 19.30 -3.62
C MET A 105 5.16 20.59 -4.16
N VAL A 106 3.88 20.82 -3.86
CA VAL A 106 3.19 22.06 -4.24
C VAL A 106 3.88 23.30 -3.63
N ARG A 107 4.33 23.20 -2.37
CA ARG A 107 5.09 24.31 -1.74
C ARG A 107 6.42 24.57 -2.42
N VAL A 108 7.15 23.53 -2.80
CA VAL A 108 8.43 23.66 -3.53
C VAL A 108 8.27 24.49 -4.80
N GLU A 109 7.15 24.32 -5.53
CA GLU A 109 6.86 25.09 -6.74
C GLU A 109 6.72 26.60 -6.49
N ALA A 110 6.29 27.00 -5.29
CA ALA A 110 6.16 28.41 -4.89
C ALA A 110 7.49 29.09 -4.50
N TYR A 111 8.58 28.33 -4.38
CA TYR A 111 9.91 28.82 -3.99
C TYR A 111 10.93 28.61 -5.13
N PRO A 112 11.16 29.59 -6.02
CA PRO A 112 12.01 29.43 -7.22
C PRO A 112 13.42 28.94 -6.93
N ASP A 113 14.04 29.43 -5.85
CA ASP A 113 15.40 29.06 -5.46
C ASP A 113 15.49 27.58 -5.05
N LEU A 114 14.45 27.07 -4.35
CA LEU A 114 14.35 25.67 -3.96
C LEU A 114 14.05 24.78 -5.16
N LYS A 115 13.12 25.22 -6.02
CA LYS A 115 12.75 24.51 -7.26
C LYS A 115 13.93 24.31 -8.21
N SER A 116 14.86 25.29 -8.27
CA SER A 116 16.05 25.26 -9.13
C SER A 116 17.26 24.60 -8.46
N ASP A 117 17.22 24.28 -7.17
CA ASP A 117 18.30 23.56 -6.48
C ASP A 117 18.49 22.16 -7.08
N GLN A 118 19.67 21.89 -7.64
CA GLN A 118 19.96 20.62 -8.31
C GLN A 118 19.78 19.40 -7.40
N THR A 119 20.10 19.53 -6.12
CA THR A 119 19.96 18.45 -5.14
C THR A 119 18.49 18.16 -4.87
N MET A 120 17.66 19.22 -4.80
CA MET A 120 16.21 19.06 -4.66
C MET A 120 15.62 18.42 -5.91
N VAL A 121 15.97 18.89 -7.11
CA VAL A 121 15.48 18.30 -8.38
C VAL A 121 15.79 16.81 -8.46
N GLN A 122 17.03 16.41 -8.15
CA GLN A 122 17.42 15.00 -8.16
C GLN A 122 16.67 14.17 -7.09
N ALA A 123 16.51 14.72 -5.88
CA ALA A 123 15.79 14.06 -4.80
C ALA A 123 14.31 13.86 -5.15
N MET A 124 13.69 14.86 -5.79
CA MET A 124 12.31 14.81 -6.26
C MET A 124 12.12 13.80 -7.39
N GLN A 125 13.05 13.75 -8.35
CA GLN A 125 13.00 12.75 -9.41
C GLN A 125 13.07 11.33 -8.82
N THR A 126 14.02 11.08 -7.91
CA THR A 126 14.13 9.75 -7.24
C THR A 126 12.88 9.44 -6.45
N TYR A 127 12.29 10.42 -5.76
CA TYR A 127 11.03 10.23 -5.02
C TYR A 127 9.90 9.83 -5.98
N ASN A 128 9.74 10.52 -7.10
CA ASN A 128 8.70 10.21 -8.10
C ASN A 128 8.88 8.81 -8.71
N GLU A 129 10.12 8.37 -8.94
CA GLU A 129 10.41 7.01 -9.39
C GLU A 129 9.95 5.96 -8.36
N VAL A 130 10.19 6.22 -7.07
CA VAL A 130 9.73 5.33 -5.99
C VAL A 130 8.19 5.32 -5.89
N GLU A 131 7.53 6.47 -6.03
CA GLU A 131 6.05 6.55 -6.06
C GLU A 131 5.46 5.75 -7.23
N ALA A 132 6.08 5.81 -8.41
CA ALA A 132 5.65 4.98 -9.54
C ALA A 132 5.79 3.48 -9.25
N GLN A 133 6.84 3.07 -8.53
CA GLN A 133 7.02 1.68 -8.10
C GLN A 133 6.02 1.27 -7.01
N ILE A 134 5.69 2.16 -6.07
CA ILE A 134 4.63 1.94 -5.07
C ILE A 134 3.28 1.73 -5.79
N ALA A 135 2.96 2.57 -6.78
CA ALA A 135 1.73 2.43 -7.55
C ALA A 135 1.66 1.09 -8.32
N ALA A 136 2.77 0.60 -8.85
CA ALA A 136 2.84 -0.71 -9.49
C ALA A 136 2.68 -1.86 -8.47
N ALA A 137 3.36 -1.79 -7.33
CA ALA A 137 3.26 -2.77 -6.25
C ALA A 137 1.84 -2.81 -5.66
N ARG A 138 1.17 -1.66 -5.50
CA ARG A 138 -0.23 -1.52 -5.07
C ARG A 138 -1.18 -2.30 -6.00
N ARG A 139 -1.04 -2.15 -7.32
CA ARG A 139 -1.87 -2.90 -8.30
C ARG A 139 -1.68 -4.40 -8.16
N PHE A 140 -0.44 -4.85 -7.99
CA PHE A 140 -0.13 -6.26 -7.80
C PHE A 140 -0.71 -6.81 -6.48
N TYR A 141 -0.58 -6.06 -5.39
CA TYR A 141 -1.16 -6.40 -4.09
C TYR A 141 -2.70 -6.48 -4.17
N ASN A 142 -3.36 -5.47 -4.72
CA ASN A 142 -4.82 -5.46 -4.84
C ASN A 142 -5.33 -6.63 -5.69
N SER A 143 -4.60 -7.02 -6.73
CA SER A 143 -4.93 -8.22 -7.52
C SER A 143 -4.82 -9.51 -6.70
N ALA A 144 -3.77 -9.64 -5.87
CA ALA A 144 -3.61 -10.79 -4.98
C ALA A 144 -4.68 -10.83 -3.89
N VAL A 145 -5.03 -9.67 -3.31
CA VAL A 145 -6.11 -9.51 -2.32
C VAL A 145 -7.47 -9.88 -2.93
N THR A 146 -7.76 -9.42 -4.15
CA THR A 146 -8.98 -9.82 -4.87
C THR A 146 -9.09 -11.34 -4.99
N ALA A 147 -8.00 -12.01 -5.41
CA ALA A 147 -7.98 -13.45 -5.56
C ALA A 147 -8.17 -14.19 -4.23
N LEU A 148 -7.61 -13.68 -3.13
CA LEU A 148 -7.80 -14.20 -1.79
C LEU A 148 -9.25 -13.99 -1.32
N ASN A 149 -9.73 -12.75 -1.34
CA ASN A 149 -11.05 -12.38 -0.82
C ASN A 149 -12.17 -13.14 -1.55
N ASN A 150 -12.07 -13.28 -2.88
CA ASN A 150 -13.01 -14.12 -3.64
C ASN A 150 -13.02 -15.56 -3.15
N SER A 151 -11.86 -16.15 -2.82
CA SER A 151 -11.82 -17.53 -2.35
C SER A 151 -12.30 -17.70 -0.90
N VAL A 152 -12.28 -16.64 -0.10
CA VAL A 152 -12.82 -16.60 1.27
C VAL A 152 -14.34 -16.36 1.28
N GLN A 153 -14.87 -15.63 0.29
CA GLN A 153 -16.29 -15.26 0.21
C GLN A 153 -17.14 -16.31 -0.52
N ILE A 154 -16.61 -16.93 -1.57
CA ILE A 154 -17.37 -17.83 -2.46
C ILE A 154 -17.43 -19.23 -1.89
N PHE A 155 -18.65 -19.83 -1.92
CA PHE A 155 -18.86 -21.24 -1.56
C PHE A 155 -18.17 -22.20 -2.54
N PRO A 156 -17.55 -23.30 -2.10
CA PRO A 156 -17.40 -23.80 -0.72
C PRO A 156 -16.19 -23.21 0.05
N GLY A 157 -15.42 -22.30 -0.58
CA GLY A 157 -14.20 -21.73 -0.03
C GLY A 157 -14.40 -21.01 1.31
N ASN A 158 -15.54 -20.35 1.50
CA ASN A 158 -15.87 -19.65 2.75
C ASN A 158 -15.91 -20.60 3.97
N ILE A 159 -16.39 -21.82 3.82
CA ILE A 159 -16.41 -22.81 4.90
C ILE A 159 -14.98 -23.24 5.23
N ILE A 160 -14.20 -23.55 4.19
CA ILE A 160 -12.82 -24.03 4.34
C ILE A 160 -11.91 -22.92 4.89
N ALA A 161 -12.08 -21.68 4.43
CA ALA A 161 -11.35 -20.53 4.93
C ALA A 161 -11.60 -20.30 6.42
N ASN A 162 -12.85 -20.34 6.86
CA ASN A 162 -13.23 -20.24 8.27
C ASN A 162 -12.56 -21.33 9.13
N MET A 163 -12.57 -22.58 8.66
CA MET A 163 -11.91 -23.69 9.35
C MET A 163 -10.39 -23.52 9.40
N ALA A 164 -9.80 -22.90 8.38
CA ALA A 164 -8.37 -22.62 8.27
C ALA A 164 -7.92 -21.33 8.99
N GLY A 165 -8.87 -20.56 9.56
CA GLY A 165 -8.57 -19.26 10.18
C GLY A 165 -8.05 -18.22 9.17
N VAL A 166 -8.47 -18.31 7.90
CA VAL A 166 -8.11 -17.37 6.86
C VAL A 166 -9.24 -16.36 6.67
N SER A 167 -8.93 -15.08 6.85
CA SER A 167 -9.85 -13.96 6.65
C SER A 167 -9.49 -13.14 5.43
N GLU A 168 -10.39 -12.25 5.06
CA GLU A 168 -10.16 -11.23 4.02
C GLU A 168 -9.03 -10.27 4.41
N MET A 169 -8.33 -9.78 3.39
CA MET A 169 -7.32 -8.73 3.53
C MET A 169 -7.85 -7.40 2.98
N PRO A 170 -7.42 -6.26 3.55
CA PRO A 170 -7.84 -4.95 3.08
C PRO A 170 -7.16 -4.61 1.75
N PHE A 171 -7.85 -3.85 0.90
CA PHE A 171 -7.24 -3.22 -0.28
C PHE A 171 -6.37 -2.04 0.12
N TYR A 172 -5.33 -1.80 -0.67
CA TYR A 172 -4.59 -0.55 -0.62
C TYR A 172 -5.32 0.46 -1.51
N GLU A 173 -6.19 1.26 -0.90
CA GLU A 173 -6.98 2.27 -1.60
C GLU A 173 -6.14 3.53 -1.87
N THR A 174 -6.51 4.25 -2.92
CA THR A 174 -6.01 5.60 -3.20
C THR A 174 -7.01 6.59 -2.61
N ASP A 175 -6.55 7.72 -2.12
CA ASP A 175 -7.41 8.81 -1.66
C ASP A 175 -8.47 9.15 -2.73
N ASP A 176 -9.72 9.36 -2.32
CA ASP A 176 -10.84 9.68 -3.21
C ASP A 176 -10.58 10.97 -4.03
N ALA A 177 -9.76 11.88 -3.50
CA ALA A 177 -9.29 13.06 -4.23
C ALA A 177 -8.48 12.71 -5.49
N ALA A 178 -7.72 11.61 -5.48
CA ALA A 178 -6.97 11.13 -6.65
C ALA A 178 -7.86 10.41 -7.69
N ARG A 179 -9.10 10.10 -7.34
CA ARG A 179 -10.12 9.50 -8.23
C ARG A 179 -11.01 10.55 -8.90
N ALA A 180 -10.99 11.81 -8.43
CA ALA A 180 -11.77 12.88 -9.03
C ALA A 180 -11.34 13.08 -10.49
N PRO A 181 -12.28 13.14 -11.44
CA PRO A 181 -11.94 13.43 -12.83
C PRO A 181 -11.28 14.81 -12.90
N VAL A 182 -10.13 14.86 -13.56
CA VAL A 182 -9.41 16.11 -13.82
C VAL A 182 -10.31 16.98 -14.70
N ASN A 183 -10.79 18.11 -14.17
CA ASN A 183 -11.63 19.01 -14.90
C ASN A 183 -10.74 19.91 -15.78
N ALA A 184 -10.97 19.88 -17.09
CA ALA A 184 -10.20 20.71 -18.04
C ALA A 184 -10.29 22.21 -17.73
N ASP A 185 -11.37 22.65 -17.08
CA ASP A 185 -11.58 24.04 -16.68
C ASP A 185 -10.58 24.53 -15.60
N ASP A 186 -9.95 23.62 -14.87
CA ASP A 186 -8.92 23.96 -13.86
C ASP A 186 -7.58 24.39 -14.49
N PHE A 187 -7.39 24.08 -15.77
CA PHE A 187 -6.16 24.42 -16.53
C PHE A 187 -6.35 25.62 -17.48
N LEU A 188 -7.58 26.15 -17.61
CA LEU A 188 -7.91 27.22 -18.56
C LEU A 188 -8.05 28.60 -17.88
N LYS A 189 -7.54 28.77 -16.65
CA LYS A 189 -7.52 30.06 -15.94
C LYS A 189 -6.16 30.71 -16.00
#